data_ca8133bc4b59177b1562f52e05e0b54f
#
_entry.id   ca8133bc4b59177b1562f52e05e0b54f
#
_cell.length_a   1.000
_cell.length_b   1.000
_cell.length_c   1.000
_cell.angle_alpha   90.00
_cell.angle_beta   90.00
_cell.angle_gamma   90.00
#
_symmetry.space_group_name_H-M   'P 1'
#
loop_
_entity.id
_entity.type
_entity.pdbx_description
1 polymer ?
#
loop_
_entity_poly.entity_id
_entity_poly.type
_entity_poly.pdbx_seq_one_letter_code
_entity_poly.pdbx_strand_id
1 'polypeptide(L)'
;MKTKSLKADFVNGVIPFLMMLIILISSCNLSEGSKIPVIFDTDANNEVDDQHALAYLLFSGDHFKVEGVTVNATSSPAGYSEESDVSDHYEEAKRVMQLCGDLYGKIPLKTGANGSFGDIKNHIGEPDFDGHEAVDFIIQEAMKKRNRKLVLLPVGKLTNIALALMKEPAIAEKVRIVWLGSNYPEPGEHNQEWDIESMNYILEVDVPFEIVTVRNGKPSGTAAVKVTKEQILHRMPGKGPVVKTPVTGRHGGEFTNFGDYSANLFSQYGMWGDPPGRALFDMAAVAIVKNHGWAETREIPAPVYMNEKWVERLNNPRKITIWEWFDIYGIMNDFFVTMDDYKLVKAK
;
A
#
# COMPACT_ATOMS: atom_id res chain seq x y z
N MET A 1 23.02 19.43 91.90
CA MET A 1 22.69 20.74 91.34
C MET A 1 21.91 20.44 90.08
N LYS A 2 20.61 20.59 90.13
CA LYS A 2 19.84 21.65 89.45
C LYS A 2 20.20 21.75 87.97
N THR A 3 19.40 21.62 86.94
CA THR A 3 17.98 22.01 86.82
C THR A 3 17.44 21.52 85.45
N LYS A 4 16.16 21.16 85.45
CA LYS A 4 15.06 21.48 84.54
C LYS A 4 15.21 21.08 83.11
N SER A 5 14.38 20.19 82.63
CA SER A 5 12.98 20.37 82.19
C SER A 5 12.79 21.34 81.00
N LEU A 6 12.35 20.79 79.87
CA LEU A 6 11.15 21.30 79.27
C LEU A 6 10.67 20.34 78.11
N LYS A 7 9.41 20.03 78.26
CA LYS A 7 8.59 19.36 77.27
C LYS A 7 8.33 20.28 76.06
N ALA A 8 8.18 19.72 74.87
CA ALA A 8 7.15 20.19 73.97
C ALA A 8 6.82 19.09 72.95
N ASP A 9 5.61 18.62 73.03
CA ASP A 9 4.92 17.83 72.04
C ASP A 9 4.75 18.65 70.75
N PHE A 10 4.99 18.02 69.62
CA PHE A 10 4.26 18.38 68.43
C PHE A 10 4.09 17.16 67.53
N VAL A 11 2.91 16.57 67.58
CA VAL A 11 2.33 15.68 66.59
C VAL A 11 2.02 16.54 65.38
N ASN A 12 2.58 16.23 64.25
CA ASN A 12 1.93 16.59 62.97
C ASN A 12 2.20 15.49 61.98
N GLY A 13 1.13 14.83 61.63
CA GLY A 13 1.06 13.80 60.61
C GLY A 13 1.38 14.38 59.25
N VAL A 14 2.33 13.77 58.59
CA VAL A 14 2.56 13.95 57.16
C VAL A 14 1.78 12.86 56.47
N ILE A 15 0.66 13.22 55.92
CA ILE A 15 -0.11 12.43 54.95
C ILE A 15 0.72 12.41 53.67
N PRO A 16 1.19 11.27 53.15
CA PRO A 16 1.78 11.24 51.82
C PRO A 16 0.63 11.41 50.80
N PHE A 17 0.62 12.53 50.13
CA PHE A 17 -0.21 12.81 48.97
C PHE A 17 0.27 11.90 47.83
N LEU A 18 -0.36 10.72 47.69
CA LEU A 18 -0.12 9.82 46.58
C LEU A 18 -0.80 10.45 45.36
N MET A 19 -0.05 11.22 44.59
CA MET A 19 -0.49 11.80 43.35
C MET A 19 -0.57 10.66 42.34
N MET A 20 -1.76 10.06 42.22
CA MET A 20 -2.08 9.06 41.21
C MET A 20 -2.11 9.77 39.86
N LEU A 21 -0.96 9.74 39.16
CA LEU A 21 -0.84 10.20 37.79
C LEU A 21 -1.63 9.23 36.89
N ILE A 22 -2.90 9.49 36.69
CA ILE A 22 -3.70 8.81 35.67
C ILE A 22 -3.18 9.30 34.32
N ILE A 23 -2.29 8.52 33.72
CA ILE A 23 -1.93 8.67 32.32
C ILE A 23 -3.19 8.24 31.54
N LEU A 24 -4.01 9.19 31.18
CA LEU A 24 -5.03 9.02 30.14
C LEU A 24 -4.28 8.76 28.83
N ILE A 25 -4.08 7.48 28.50
CA ILE A 25 -3.75 7.07 27.15
C ILE A 25 -5.01 7.37 26.33
N SER A 26 -5.15 8.61 25.89
CA SER A 26 -6.07 8.95 24.81
C SER A 26 -5.60 8.21 23.58
N SER A 27 -6.23 7.09 23.28
CA SER A 27 -6.21 6.53 21.94
C SER A 27 -6.80 7.59 21.02
N CYS A 28 -5.92 8.35 20.37
CA CYS A 28 -6.30 9.39 19.44
C CYS A 28 -6.85 8.68 18.19
N ASN A 29 -8.10 8.28 18.21
CA ASN A 29 -8.80 7.92 17.00
C ASN A 29 -8.89 9.18 16.15
N LEU A 30 -8.11 9.24 15.08
CA LEU A 30 -8.20 10.31 14.11
C LEU A 30 -9.67 10.44 13.67
N SER A 31 -10.19 11.67 13.61
CA SER A 31 -11.53 11.90 13.08
C SER A 31 -11.58 11.39 11.62
N GLU A 32 -12.76 10.96 11.17
CA GLU A 32 -12.96 10.43 9.79
C GLU A 32 -12.39 11.38 8.72
N GLY A 33 -12.45 12.70 8.93
CA GLY A 33 -11.92 13.72 8.04
C GLY A 33 -10.39 13.86 8.04
N SER A 34 -9.69 13.21 8.99
CA SER A 34 -8.21 13.23 9.07
C SER A 34 -7.57 12.01 8.43
N LYS A 35 -8.33 10.94 8.15
CA LYS A 35 -7.84 9.74 7.50
C LYS A 35 -7.45 10.01 6.05
N ILE A 36 -6.51 9.22 5.56
CA ILE A 36 -6.02 9.31 4.18
C ILE A 36 -6.99 8.57 3.26
N PRO A 37 -7.73 9.27 2.36
CA PRO A 37 -8.56 8.60 1.39
C PRO A 37 -7.68 7.94 0.33
N VAL A 38 -7.90 6.65 0.08
CA VAL A 38 -7.07 5.85 -0.84
C VAL A 38 -7.91 4.91 -1.70
N ILE A 39 -7.54 4.80 -2.98
CA ILE A 39 -7.85 3.68 -3.85
C ILE A 39 -6.56 2.90 -4.03
N PHE A 40 -6.62 1.60 -3.79
CA PHE A 40 -5.51 0.66 -4.00
C PHE A 40 -5.71 -0.04 -5.34
N ASP A 41 -4.72 0.02 -6.22
CA ASP A 41 -4.77 -0.61 -7.54
C ASP A 41 -3.68 -1.67 -7.63
N THR A 42 -4.03 -2.94 -7.89
CA THR A 42 -3.18 -4.11 -7.61
C THR A 42 -3.28 -5.15 -8.71
N ASP A 43 -2.21 -5.93 -8.89
CA ASP A 43 -2.14 -7.16 -9.66
C ASP A 43 -1.90 -8.39 -8.75
N ALA A 44 -2.71 -8.51 -7.71
CA ALA A 44 -2.57 -9.34 -6.52
C ALA A 44 -2.30 -10.84 -6.73
N ASN A 45 -2.42 -11.37 -7.94
CA ASN A 45 -2.16 -12.78 -8.23
C ASN A 45 -0.72 -13.06 -8.70
N ASN A 46 0.11 -12.04 -8.73
CA ASN A 46 1.46 -12.11 -9.28
C ASN A 46 2.45 -12.74 -8.27
N GLU A 47 2.76 -12.06 -7.19
CA GLU A 47 3.68 -12.53 -6.14
C GLU A 47 2.97 -12.75 -4.80
N VAL A 48 3.58 -12.31 -3.70
CA VAL A 48 3.02 -12.40 -2.33
C VAL A 48 2.90 -11.05 -1.65
N ASP A 49 3.52 -10.02 -2.17
CA ASP A 49 3.61 -8.69 -1.55
C ASP A 49 2.32 -7.87 -1.70
N ASP A 50 1.61 -7.97 -2.82
CA ASP A 50 0.28 -7.40 -3.01
C ASP A 50 -0.70 -7.79 -1.90
N GLN A 51 -0.79 -9.10 -1.58
CA GLN A 51 -1.69 -9.60 -0.55
C GLN A 51 -1.34 -9.01 0.81
N HIS A 52 -0.04 -8.88 1.12
CA HIS A 52 0.43 -8.29 2.36
C HIS A 52 0.20 -6.78 2.39
N ALA A 53 0.37 -6.08 1.26
CA ALA A 53 0.08 -4.67 1.11
C ALA A 53 -1.42 -4.39 1.32
N LEU A 54 -2.28 -5.16 0.65
CA LEU A 54 -3.73 -5.03 0.78
C LEU A 54 -4.19 -5.30 2.23
N ALA A 55 -3.72 -6.39 2.85
CA ALA A 55 -4.07 -6.69 4.23
C ALA A 55 -3.57 -5.61 5.20
N TYR A 56 -2.34 -5.13 5.04
CA TYR A 56 -1.78 -4.06 5.86
C TYR A 56 -2.57 -2.75 5.73
N LEU A 57 -3.00 -2.41 4.52
CA LEU A 57 -3.88 -1.28 4.27
C LEU A 57 -5.23 -1.44 4.98
N LEU A 58 -5.88 -2.61 4.81
CA LEU A 58 -7.19 -2.90 5.39
C LEU A 58 -7.17 -2.98 6.91
N PHE A 59 -6.04 -3.32 7.52
CA PHE A 59 -5.82 -3.37 8.95
C PHE A 59 -5.34 -2.05 9.57
N SER A 60 -5.07 -1.03 8.76
CA SER A 60 -4.65 0.30 9.20
C SER A 60 -5.82 1.32 9.17
N GLY A 61 -7.00 0.92 9.61
CA GLY A 61 -8.22 1.73 9.53
C GLY A 61 -8.27 2.95 10.46
N ASP A 62 -7.30 3.13 11.34
CA ASP A 62 -7.05 4.38 12.07
C ASP A 62 -6.36 5.44 11.20
N HIS A 63 -5.60 5.04 10.18
CA HIS A 63 -4.88 5.92 9.25
C HIS A 63 -5.60 6.12 7.93
N PHE A 64 -6.19 5.04 7.38
CA PHE A 64 -6.76 5.04 6.03
C PHE A 64 -8.28 5.03 6.01
N LYS A 65 -8.82 5.69 4.98
CA LYS A 65 -10.17 5.51 4.48
C LYS A 65 -10.06 4.88 3.09
N VAL A 66 -10.24 3.57 3.01
CA VAL A 66 -10.19 2.85 1.72
C VAL A 66 -11.49 3.11 0.98
N GLU A 67 -11.41 3.85 -0.12
CA GLU A 67 -12.56 4.17 -0.96
C GLU A 67 -12.93 3.00 -1.88
N GLY A 68 -11.94 2.19 -2.27
CA GLY A 68 -12.09 0.96 -3.02
C GLY A 68 -10.76 0.34 -3.40
N VAL A 69 -10.84 -0.83 -4.01
CA VAL A 69 -9.74 -1.58 -4.63
C VAL A 69 -10.05 -1.74 -6.11
N THR A 70 -9.07 -1.51 -6.96
CA THR A 70 -9.12 -1.78 -8.39
C THR A 70 -8.05 -2.80 -8.74
N VAL A 71 -8.26 -3.59 -9.76
CA VAL A 71 -7.29 -4.59 -10.20
C VAL A 71 -6.88 -4.35 -11.64
N ASN A 72 -5.70 -4.80 -12.02
CA ASN A 72 -5.23 -4.84 -13.40
C ASN A 72 -4.53 -6.17 -13.68
N ALA A 73 -4.36 -6.52 -14.95
CA ALA A 73 -3.71 -7.76 -15.34
C ALA A 73 -2.19 -7.57 -15.46
N THR A 74 -1.46 -8.66 -15.27
CA THR A 74 -0.08 -8.78 -15.70
C THR A 74 -0.04 -9.35 -17.12
N SER A 75 -0.29 -8.50 -18.13
CA SER A 75 -0.15 -8.87 -19.52
C SER A 75 0.98 -8.09 -20.16
N SER A 76 1.95 -8.78 -20.74
CA SER A 76 3.09 -8.14 -21.42
C SER A 76 3.15 -8.49 -22.89
N PRO A 77 3.46 -7.52 -23.74
CA PRO A 77 3.95 -7.81 -25.08
C PRO A 77 5.35 -8.45 -25.10
N ALA A 78 6.05 -8.49 -23.96
CA ALA A 78 7.45 -8.91 -23.87
C ALA A 78 7.68 -10.38 -23.48
N GLY A 79 6.62 -11.21 -23.35
CA GLY A 79 6.75 -12.66 -23.16
C GLY A 79 7.36 -13.10 -21.83
N TYR A 80 7.12 -12.36 -20.74
CA TYR A 80 7.35 -12.86 -19.39
C TYR A 80 6.40 -14.02 -19.11
N SER A 81 6.88 -15.08 -18.49
CA SER A 81 6.22 -16.39 -18.39
C SER A 81 5.02 -16.48 -17.45
N GLU A 82 4.57 -15.38 -16.88
CA GLU A 82 3.49 -15.34 -15.89
C GLU A 82 2.42 -14.30 -16.24
N GLU A 83 1.94 -14.36 -17.49
CA GLU A 83 0.74 -13.60 -17.85
C GLU A 83 -0.44 -14.12 -17.05
N SER A 84 -1.15 -13.22 -16.37
CA SER A 84 -2.33 -13.51 -15.62
C SER A 84 -3.45 -12.57 -16.03
N ASP A 85 -4.61 -13.15 -16.30
CA ASP A 85 -5.83 -12.40 -16.63
C ASP A 85 -6.30 -11.57 -15.43
N VAL A 86 -6.93 -10.43 -15.70
CA VAL A 86 -7.46 -9.54 -14.67
C VAL A 86 -8.44 -10.25 -13.72
N SER A 87 -9.12 -11.30 -14.20
CA SER A 87 -10.02 -12.11 -13.37
C SER A 87 -9.30 -12.87 -12.26
N ASP A 88 -8.09 -13.35 -12.52
CA ASP A 88 -7.29 -14.04 -11.48
C ASP A 88 -6.85 -13.08 -10.38
N HIS A 89 -6.46 -11.86 -10.76
CA HIS A 89 -6.11 -10.79 -9.82
C HIS A 89 -7.32 -10.34 -9.01
N TYR A 90 -8.51 -10.27 -9.65
CA TYR A 90 -9.76 -9.96 -8.97
C TYR A 90 -10.10 -11.01 -7.91
N GLU A 91 -10.03 -12.30 -8.25
CA GLU A 91 -10.32 -13.37 -7.32
C GLU A 91 -9.32 -13.41 -6.15
N GLU A 92 -8.05 -13.07 -6.39
CA GLU A 92 -7.06 -12.99 -5.31
C GLU A 92 -7.30 -11.79 -4.40
N ALA A 93 -7.53 -10.60 -4.94
CA ALA A 93 -7.89 -9.42 -4.15
C ALA A 93 -9.17 -9.67 -3.32
N LYS A 94 -10.19 -10.29 -3.90
CA LYS A 94 -11.43 -10.71 -3.23
C LYS A 94 -11.13 -11.65 -2.06
N ARG A 95 -10.29 -12.64 -2.27
CA ARG A 95 -9.87 -13.62 -1.24
C ARG A 95 -9.24 -12.91 -0.04
N VAL A 96 -8.29 -12.01 -0.29
CA VAL A 96 -7.66 -11.21 0.78
C VAL A 96 -8.71 -10.36 1.50
N MET A 97 -9.60 -9.67 0.79
CA MET A 97 -10.65 -8.85 1.40
C MET A 97 -11.63 -9.69 2.25
N GLN A 98 -11.95 -10.90 1.84
CA GLN A 98 -12.75 -11.84 2.63
C GLN A 98 -12.02 -12.21 3.93
N LEU A 99 -10.73 -12.60 3.85
CA LEU A 99 -9.91 -12.98 5.00
C LEU A 99 -9.60 -11.81 5.95
N CYS A 100 -9.68 -10.57 5.46
CA CYS A 100 -9.52 -9.36 6.25
C CYS A 100 -10.85 -8.86 6.87
N GLY A 101 -11.61 -9.74 7.54
CA GLY A 101 -12.84 -9.36 8.24
C GLY A 101 -14.07 -9.28 7.34
N ASP A 102 -14.07 -10.06 6.26
CA ASP A 102 -15.19 -10.12 5.31
C ASP A 102 -15.53 -8.72 4.75
N LEU A 103 -14.51 -8.03 4.26
CA LEU A 103 -14.65 -6.68 3.68
C LEU A 103 -15.08 -6.70 2.22
N TYR A 104 -15.02 -7.86 1.55
CA TYR A 104 -15.57 -8.01 0.21
C TYR A 104 -17.08 -7.71 0.19
N GLY A 105 -17.53 -6.94 -0.81
CA GLY A 105 -18.91 -6.46 -0.90
C GLY A 105 -19.24 -5.27 0.02
N LYS A 106 -18.38 -4.96 0.99
CA LYS A 106 -18.51 -3.78 1.86
C LYS A 106 -17.62 -2.63 1.42
N ILE A 107 -16.46 -2.96 0.82
CA ILE A 107 -15.58 -2.03 0.11
C ILE A 107 -15.64 -2.39 -1.36
N PRO A 108 -15.80 -1.41 -2.27
CA PRO A 108 -15.83 -1.68 -3.71
C PRO A 108 -14.55 -2.38 -4.17
N LEU A 109 -14.72 -3.47 -4.93
CA LEU A 109 -13.67 -4.11 -5.72
C LEU A 109 -14.07 -4.02 -7.18
N LYS A 110 -13.20 -3.48 -8.05
CA LYS A 110 -13.51 -3.18 -9.44
C LYS A 110 -12.52 -3.82 -10.40
N THR A 111 -13.05 -4.45 -11.43
CA THR A 111 -12.27 -5.00 -12.53
C THR A 111 -11.69 -3.87 -13.37
N GLY A 112 -10.39 -3.90 -13.60
CA GLY A 112 -9.70 -2.93 -14.44
C GLY A 112 -9.20 -3.53 -15.75
N ALA A 113 -8.19 -2.88 -16.33
CA ALA A 113 -7.69 -3.19 -17.65
C ALA A 113 -6.98 -4.54 -17.72
N ASN A 114 -7.38 -5.35 -18.69
CA ASN A 114 -6.64 -6.56 -19.07
C ASN A 114 -5.49 -6.20 -20.02
N GLY A 115 -5.74 -5.39 -21.03
CA GLY A 115 -4.75 -4.92 -22.00
C GLY A 115 -3.83 -3.80 -21.51
N SER A 116 -3.01 -3.28 -22.42
CA SER A 116 -2.14 -2.12 -22.17
C SER A 116 -2.88 -0.80 -22.43
N PHE A 117 -2.29 0.30 -21.92
CA PHE A 117 -2.79 1.65 -22.21
C PHE A 117 -2.82 1.95 -23.72
N GLY A 118 -1.78 1.50 -24.45
CA GLY A 118 -1.69 1.70 -25.89
C GLY A 118 -2.84 1.07 -26.66
N ASP A 119 -3.26 -0.12 -26.24
CA ASP A 119 -4.36 -0.86 -26.87
C ASP A 119 -5.71 -0.23 -26.58
N ILE A 120 -5.91 0.31 -25.37
CA ILE A 120 -7.22 0.72 -24.86
C ILE A 120 -7.51 2.21 -25.10
N LYS A 121 -6.50 3.07 -25.05
CA LYS A 121 -6.66 4.55 -25.03
C LYS A 121 -7.56 5.12 -26.13
N ASN A 122 -7.62 4.48 -27.30
CA ASN A 122 -8.47 4.93 -28.41
C ASN A 122 -9.94 4.50 -28.28
N HIS A 123 -10.24 3.64 -27.30
CA HIS A 123 -11.56 3.06 -27.04
C HIS A 123 -12.24 3.63 -25.79
N ILE A 124 -11.61 4.52 -25.05
CA ILE A 124 -12.13 5.06 -23.76
C ILE A 124 -13.47 5.82 -23.89
N GLY A 125 -13.90 6.15 -25.10
CA GLY A 125 -15.22 6.71 -25.39
C GLY A 125 -16.34 5.66 -25.53
N GLU A 126 -15.99 4.39 -25.61
CA GLU A 126 -16.94 3.28 -25.70
C GLU A 126 -17.48 2.94 -24.30
N PRO A 127 -18.77 2.55 -24.18
CA PRO A 127 -19.36 2.28 -22.85
C PRO A 127 -18.64 1.18 -22.06
N ASP A 128 -18.24 0.11 -22.76
CA ASP A 128 -17.72 -1.13 -22.16
C ASP A 128 -16.27 -1.39 -22.60
N PHE A 129 -15.45 -0.32 -22.68
CA PHE A 129 -14.03 -0.50 -23.00
C PHE A 129 -13.31 -1.30 -21.91
N ASP A 130 -12.22 -1.96 -22.26
CA ASP A 130 -11.43 -2.77 -21.33
C ASP A 130 -10.93 -1.90 -20.15
N GLY A 131 -11.30 -2.30 -18.93
CA GLY A 131 -10.98 -1.56 -17.70
C GLY A 131 -12.00 -0.47 -17.31
N HIS A 132 -13.10 -0.30 -18.03
CA HIS A 132 -14.10 0.77 -17.77
C HIS A 132 -14.58 0.80 -16.30
N GLU A 133 -14.82 -0.36 -15.68
CA GLU A 133 -15.32 -0.39 -14.29
C GLU A 133 -14.35 0.28 -13.30
N ALA A 134 -13.06 -0.02 -13.38
CA ALA A 134 -12.04 0.59 -12.51
C ALA A 134 -11.83 2.06 -12.86
N VAL A 135 -11.74 2.38 -14.15
CA VAL A 135 -11.52 3.74 -14.64
C VAL A 135 -12.65 4.66 -14.22
N ASP A 136 -13.91 4.27 -14.44
CA ASP A 136 -15.06 5.08 -14.07
C ASP A 136 -15.21 5.20 -12.56
N PHE A 137 -14.88 4.16 -11.81
CA PHE A 137 -14.84 4.20 -10.35
C PHE A 137 -13.77 5.18 -9.82
N ILE A 138 -12.55 5.16 -10.38
CA ILE A 138 -11.48 6.09 -10.03
C ILE A 138 -11.93 7.54 -10.29
N ILE A 139 -12.51 7.81 -11.46
CA ILE A 139 -13.02 9.14 -11.82
C ILE A 139 -14.11 9.57 -10.83
N GLN A 140 -15.12 8.70 -10.61
CA GLN A 140 -16.22 9.00 -9.70
C GLN A 140 -15.73 9.32 -8.28
N GLU A 141 -14.79 8.55 -7.75
CA GLU A 141 -14.24 8.81 -6.42
C GLU A 141 -13.38 10.07 -6.41
N ALA A 142 -12.54 10.31 -7.43
CA ALA A 142 -11.70 11.49 -7.51
C ALA A 142 -12.52 12.79 -7.58
N MET A 143 -13.67 12.77 -8.25
CA MET A 143 -14.55 13.94 -8.40
C MET A 143 -15.34 14.30 -7.13
N LYS A 144 -15.39 13.43 -6.12
CA LYS A 144 -16.04 13.75 -4.83
C LYS A 144 -15.33 14.89 -4.12
N LYS A 145 -16.10 15.78 -3.50
CA LYS A 145 -15.56 16.86 -2.67
C LYS A 145 -14.84 16.28 -1.45
N ARG A 146 -13.55 16.61 -1.28
CA ARG A 146 -12.71 16.20 -0.16
C ARG A 146 -11.87 17.36 0.36
N ASN A 147 -11.45 17.27 1.63
CA ASN A 147 -10.55 18.25 2.25
C ASN A 147 -9.07 17.97 1.92
N ARG A 148 -8.77 16.81 1.33
CA ARG A 148 -7.42 16.39 0.91
C ARG A 148 -7.53 15.55 -0.36
N LYS A 149 -6.45 15.53 -1.15
CA LYS A 149 -6.39 14.75 -2.37
C LYS A 149 -6.62 13.26 -2.10
N LEU A 150 -7.32 12.60 -3.01
CA LEU A 150 -7.42 11.16 -3.03
C LEU A 150 -6.05 10.57 -3.43
N VAL A 151 -5.55 9.63 -2.64
CA VAL A 151 -4.35 8.88 -3.00
C VAL A 151 -4.77 7.75 -3.93
N LEU A 152 -4.21 7.75 -5.14
CA LEU A 152 -4.21 6.58 -6.01
C LEU A 152 -2.90 5.84 -5.73
N LEU A 153 -3.01 4.63 -5.23
CA LEU A 153 -1.87 3.80 -4.80
C LEU A 153 -1.77 2.55 -5.69
N PRO A 154 -1.27 2.72 -6.94
CA PRO A 154 -1.01 1.58 -7.81
C PRO A 154 0.27 0.86 -7.39
N VAL A 155 0.17 -0.48 -7.32
CA VAL A 155 1.29 -1.38 -7.04
C VAL A 155 1.53 -2.39 -8.18
N GLY A 156 0.77 -2.26 -9.27
CA GLY A 156 0.97 -2.91 -10.56
C GLY A 156 1.27 -1.90 -11.68
N LYS A 157 0.97 -2.26 -12.92
CA LYS A 157 1.08 -1.34 -14.07
C LYS A 157 0.14 -0.13 -13.93
N LEU A 158 0.46 0.97 -14.57
CA LEU A 158 -0.26 2.25 -14.43
C LEU A 158 -1.48 2.42 -15.36
N THR A 159 -1.89 1.38 -16.08
CA THR A 159 -2.91 1.43 -17.13
C THR A 159 -4.23 2.05 -16.67
N ASN A 160 -4.81 1.57 -15.56
CA ASN A 160 -6.07 2.10 -15.02
C ASN A 160 -5.98 3.59 -14.69
N ILE A 161 -4.87 4.01 -14.12
CA ILE A 161 -4.63 5.40 -13.70
C ILE A 161 -4.46 6.32 -14.91
N ALA A 162 -3.70 5.88 -15.90
CA ALA A 162 -3.48 6.63 -17.14
C ALA A 162 -4.78 6.80 -17.94
N LEU A 163 -5.58 5.73 -18.08
CA LEU A 163 -6.88 5.78 -18.73
C LEU A 163 -7.85 6.73 -18.00
N ALA A 164 -7.86 6.72 -16.66
CA ALA A 164 -8.71 7.61 -15.86
C ALA A 164 -8.32 9.08 -16.06
N LEU A 165 -7.04 9.41 -16.05
CA LEU A 165 -6.54 10.75 -16.33
C LEU A 165 -6.80 11.20 -17.76
N MET A 166 -6.74 10.28 -18.72
CA MET A 166 -7.02 10.60 -20.12
C MET A 166 -8.53 10.84 -20.36
N LYS A 167 -9.38 10.00 -19.75
CA LYS A 167 -10.84 10.11 -19.88
C LYS A 167 -11.39 11.35 -19.18
N GLU A 168 -10.87 11.70 -18.00
CA GLU A 168 -11.28 12.85 -17.20
C GLU A 168 -10.06 13.61 -16.65
N PRO A 169 -9.46 14.51 -17.44
CA PRO A 169 -8.27 15.26 -17.01
C PRO A 169 -8.46 16.11 -15.75
N ALA A 170 -9.70 16.51 -15.43
CA ALA A 170 -9.99 17.31 -14.23
C ALA A 170 -9.68 16.60 -12.93
N ILE A 171 -9.50 15.27 -12.93
CA ILE A 171 -9.10 14.54 -11.71
C ILE A 171 -7.65 14.82 -11.31
N ALA A 172 -6.78 15.28 -12.22
CA ALA A 172 -5.36 15.54 -11.93
C ALA A 172 -5.14 16.48 -10.73
N GLU A 173 -5.99 17.49 -10.59
CA GLU A 173 -5.94 18.43 -9.46
C GLU A 173 -6.45 17.82 -8.14
N LYS A 174 -7.17 16.71 -8.20
CA LYS A 174 -7.91 16.10 -7.08
C LYS A 174 -7.21 14.87 -6.50
N VAL A 175 -6.26 14.31 -7.22
CA VAL A 175 -5.55 13.09 -6.83
C VAL A 175 -4.07 13.33 -6.57
N ARG A 176 -3.46 12.37 -5.91
CA ARG A 176 -2.01 12.20 -5.74
C ARG A 176 -1.72 10.75 -6.06
N ILE A 177 -0.81 10.49 -6.98
CA ILE A 177 -0.44 9.14 -7.38
C ILE A 177 0.85 8.76 -6.66
N VAL A 178 0.80 7.66 -5.90
CA VAL A 178 1.97 7.06 -5.25
C VAL A 178 2.12 5.66 -5.82
N TRP A 179 3.05 5.49 -6.74
CA TRP A 179 3.21 4.28 -7.52
C TRP A 179 4.42 3.47 -7.08
N LEU A 180 4.20 2.21 -6.74
CA LEU A 180 5.29 1.26 -6.61
C LEU A 180 5.71 0.78 -8.00
N GLY A 181 6.91 1.11 -8.37
CA GLY A 181 7.46 0.69 -9.67
C GLY A 181 8.81 1.32 -9.93
N SER A 182 9.44 0.87 -11.00
CA SER A 182 10.70 1.40 -11.49
C SER A 182 11.94 1.13 -10.62
N ASN A 183 13.03 0.82 -11.32
CA ASN A 183 14.38 0.80 -10.74
C ASN A 183 15.11 2.13 -10.87
N TYR A 184 14.41 3.22 -11.23
CA TYR A 184 15.02 4.52 -11.51
C TYR A 184 16.23 4.82 -10.60
N PRO A 185 17.38 5.27 -11.14
CA PRO A 185 17.64 5.62 -12.54
C PRO A 185 18.02 4.44 -13.46
N GLU A 186 18.05 3.21 -12.95
CA GLU A 186 18.31 2.02 -13.73
C GLU A 186 17.05 1.55 -14.47
N PRO A 187 17.15 0.84 -15.59
CA PRO A 187 16.01 0.26 -16.30
C PRO A 187 15.50 -1.03 -15.65
N GLY A 188 14.42 -1.58 -16.20
CA GLY A 188 14.03 -2.97 -16.00
C GLY A 188 13.39 -3.25 -14.66
N GLU A 189 12.22 -2.70 -14.40
CA GLU A 189 11.39 -3.07 -13.27
C GLU A 189 10.05 -3.60 -13.78
N HIS A 190 9.49 -4.57 -13.06
CA HIS A 190 8.34 -5.36 -13.45
C HIS A 190 7.11 -4.50 -13.81
N ASN A 191 6.61 -3.71 -12.89
CA ASN A 191 5.43 -2.86 -13.09
C ASN A 191 5.63 -1.81 -14.19
N GLN A 192 6.87 -1.32 -14.33
CA GLN A 192 7.26 -0.40 -15.38
C GLN A 192 7.21 -1.06 -16.75
N GLU A 193 7.80 -2.26 -16.90
CA GLU A 193 7.91 -2.95 -18.19
C GLU A 193 6.56 -3.48 -18.68
N TRP A 194 5.60 -3.71 -17.78
CA TRP A 194 4.26 -4.16 -18.15
C TRP A 194 3.45 -3.10 -18.92
N ASP A 195 3.68 -1.79 -18.70
CA ASP A 195 3.03 -0.73 -19.47
C ASP A 195 3.83 0.58 -19.46
N ILE A 196 4.91 0.60 -20.23
CA ILE A 196 5.78 1.78 -20.38
C ILE A 196 5.01 2.99 -20.91
N GLU A 197 4.02 2.77 -21.77
CA GLU A 197 3.27 3.87 -22.39
C GLU A 197 2.39 4.59 -21.36
N SER A 198 1.73 3.87 -20.46
CA SER A 198 0.94 4.45 -19.38
C SER A 198 1.81 5.27 -18.44
N MET A 199 2.99 4.76 -18.07
CA MET A 199 3.94 5.49 -17.24
C MET A 199 4.41 6.79 -17.92
N ASN A 200 4.85 6.71 -19.17
CA ASN A 200 5.30 7.89 -19.91
C ASN A 200 4.17 8.92 -20.07
N TYR A 201 2.92 8.48 -20.26
CA TYR A 201 1.78 9.38 -20.30
C TYR A 201 1.62 10.15 -18.98
N ILE A 202 1.70 9.48 -17.83
CA ILE A 202 1.58 10.12 -16.50
C ILE A 202 2.75 11.07 -16.23
N LEU A 203 3.95 10.76 -16.71
CA LEU A 203 5.11 11.65 -16.60
C LEU A 203 4.92 12.99 -17.34
N GLU A 204 4.02 13.06 -18.32
CA GLU A 204 3.69 14.29 -19.04
C GLU A 204 2.48 15.05 -18.44
N VAL A 205 1.60 14.36 -17.70
CA VAL A 205 0.40 14.98 -17.10
C VAL A 205 0.79 15.79 -15.86
N ASP A 206 0.19 16.98 -15.70
CA ASP A 206 0.39 17.82 -14.50
C ASP A 206 -0.44 17.30 -13.32
N VAL A 207 0.03 16.20 -12.72
CA VAL A 207 -0.56 15.53 -11.55
C VAL A 207 0.55 15.24 -10.52
N PRO A 208 0.34 15.39 -9.20
CA PRO A 208 1.31 14.91 -8.22
C PRO A 208 1.61 13.43 -8.43
N PHE A 209 2.82 13.14 -8.89
CA PHE A 209 3.27 11.78 -9.20
C PHE A 209 4.55 11.45 -8.43
N GLU A 210 4.50 10.35 -7.72
CA GLU A 210 5.53 9.89 -6.81
C GLU A 210 5.89 8.44 -7.15
N ILE A 211 7.16 8.19 -7.43
CA ILE A 211 7.67 6.86 -7.74
C ILE A 211 8.31 6.28 -6.48
N VAL A 212 7.76 5.19 -5.98
CA VAL A 212 8.31 4.37 -4.90
C VAL A 212 9.23 3.34 -5.53
N THR A 213 10.54 3.62 -5.51
CA THR A 213 11.50 2.85 -6.30
C THR A 213 11.76 1.45 -5.75
N VAL A 214 11.76 0.46 -6.64
CA VAL A 214 12.07 -0.95 -6.33
C VAL A 214 13.56 -1.15 -6.11
N ARG A 215 14.40 -0.76 -7.07
CA ARG A 215 15.87 -0.85 -7.07
C ARG A 215 16.38 -2.23 -6.66
N ASN A 216 16.07 -3.22 -7.48
CA ASN A 216 16.49 -4.60 -7.25
C ASN A 216 17.98 -4.71 -6.91
N GLY A 217 18.28 -5.44 -5.83
CA GLY A 217 19.65 -5.65 -5.35
C GLY A 217 20.34 -4.43 -4.72
N LYS A 218 19.63 -3.31 -4.54
CA LYS A 218 20.17 -2.09 -3.91
C LYS A 218 19.52 -1.87 -2.53
N PRO A 219 20.26 -1.32 -1.56
CA PRO A 219 19.70 -1.02 -0.23
C PRO A 219 18.76 0.20 -0.22
N SER A 220 18.76 0.98 -1.28
CA SER A 220 18.02 2.24 -1.37
C SER A 220 16.60 2.11 -1.92
N GLY A 221 16.18 0.92 -2.33
CA GLY A 221 14.83 0.67 -2.84
C GLY A 221 14.00 -0.22 -1.92
N THR A 222 12.73 -0.41 -2.26
CA THR A 222 11.81 -1.31 -1.55
C THR A 222 12.27 -2.77 -1.61
N ALA A 223 13.14 -3.14 -2.56
CA ALA A 223 13.81 -4.43 -2.60
C ALA A 223 14.58 -4.79 -1.31
N ALA A 224 14.90 -3.79 -0.48
CA ALA A 224 15.54 -4.00 0.81
C ALA A 224 14.54 -4.29 1.94
N VAL A 225 13.25 -3.99 1.76
CA VAL A 225 12.18 -4.25 2.74
C VAL A 225 11.78 -5.72 2.66
N LYS A 226 12.53 -6.57 3.35
CA LYS A 226 12.43 -8.03 3.24
C LYS A 226 11.93 -8.66 4.52
N VAL A 227 11.26 -9.80 4.33
CA VAL A 227 10.88 -10.71 5.40
C VAL A 227 11.38 -12.11 5.08
N THR A 228 11.85 -12.85 6.08
CA THR A 228 12.23 -14.25 5.89
C THR A 228 11.01 -15.16 5.97
N LYS A 229 11.10 -16.32 5.34
CA LYS A 229 10.08 -17.37 5.47
C LYS A 229 9.85 -17.74 6.93
N GLU A 230 10.94 -17.86 7.70
CA GLU A 230 10.86 -18.18 9.12
C GLU A 230 10.08 -17.11 9.92
N GLN A 231 10.35 -15.83 9.67
CA GLN A 231 9.60 -14.74 10.31
C GLN A 231 8.09 -14.83 10.03
N ILE A 232 7.70 -15.08 8.78
CA ILE A 232 6.29 -15.22 8.43
C ILE A 232 5.68 -16.45 9.09
N LEU A 233 6.32 -17.63 8.98
CA LEU A 233 5.79 -18.87 9.56
C LEU A 233 5.71 -18.83 11.09
N HIS A 234 6.50 -17.99 11.75
CA HIS A 234 6.46 -17.82 13.20
C HIS A 234 5.49 -16.73 13.65
N ARG A 235 5.37 -15.62 12.91
CA ARG A 235 4.65 -14.42 13.36
C ARG A 235 3.24 -14.29 12.80
N MET A 236 2.96 -14.83 11.62
CA MET A 236 1.67 -14.63 10.95
C MET A 236 0.56 -15.59 11.34
N PRO A 237 0.80 -16.88 11.71
CA PRO A 237 -0.29 -17.80 12.02
C PRO A 237 -1.26 -17.22 13.06
N GLY A 238 -2.57 -17.31 12.75
CA GLY A 238 -3.64 -16.81 13.59
C GLY A 238 -3.84 -15.30 13.59
N LYS A 239 -3.10 -14.51 12.79
CA LYS A 239 -3.21 -13.04 12.75
C LYS A 239 -4.36 -12.57 11.87
N GLY A 240 -4.93 -11.43 12.27
CA GLY A 240 -6.12 -10.85 11.65
C GLY A 240 -7.43 -11.36 12.24
N PRO A 241 -8.57 -10.82 11.79
CA PRO A 241 -9.88 -11.23 12.25
C PRO A 241 -10.22 -12.65 11.76
N VAL A 242 -10.90 -13.42 12.59
CA VAL A 242 -11.42 -14.73 12.20
C VAL A 242 -12.78 -14.55 11.51
N VAL A 243 -12.88 -15.00 10.26
CA VAL A 243 -14.11 -14.97 9.48
C VAL A 243 -14.91 -16.27 9.69
N LYS A 244 -16.24 -16.18 9.57
CA LYS A 244 -17.13 -17.32 9.84
C LYS A 244 -17.10 -18.37 8.72
N THR A 245 -17.03 -17.91 7.48
CA THR A 245 -16.99 -18.77 6.30
C THR A 245 -15.54 -18.94 5.88
N PRO A 246 -15.02 -20.18 5.87
CA PRO A 246 -13.68 -20.41 5.35
C PRO A 246 -13.56 -19.96 3.89
N VAL A 247 -12.37 -19.51 3.54
CA VAL A 247 -12.02 -19.04 2.20
C VAL A 247 -10.97 -19.96 1.63
N THR A 248 -11.24 -20.50 0.44
CA THR A 248 -10.28 -21.36 -0.27
C THR A 248 -9.08 -20.55 -0.74
N GLY A 249 -7.88 -20.96 -0.36
CA GLY A 249 -6.63 -20.33 -0.74
C GLY A 249 -6.29 -20.53 -2.22
N ARG A 250 -5.48 -19.64 -2.78
CA ARG A 250 -5.00 -19.68 -4.17
C ARG A 250 -4.36 -21.03 -4.56
N HIS A 251 -3.63 -21.62 -3.64
CA HIS A 251 -2.97 -22.93 -3.80
C HIS A 251 -3.75 -24.07 -3.11
N GLY A 252 -5.05 -23.88 -2.88
CA GLY A 252 -5.88 -24.81 -2.10
C GLY A 252 -5.76 -24.58 -0.59
N GLY A 253 -6.45 -25.42 0.19
CA GLY A 253 -6.60 -25.23 1.63
C GLY A 253 -7.72 -24.25 1.98
N GLU A 254 -8.19 -24.32 3.22
CA GLU A 254 -9.26 -23.49 3.75
C GLU A 254 -8.74 -22.62 4.89
N PHE A 255 -8.99 -21.33 4.83
CA PHE A 255 -8.47 -20.34 5.77
C PHE A 255 -9.59 -19.49 6.36
N THR A 256 -9.45 -19.11 7.62
CA THR A 256 -10.41 -18.24 8.32
C THR A 256 -9.80 -16.92 8.77
N ASN A 257 -8.53 -16.68 8.52
CA ASN A 257 -7.84 -15.42 8.80
C ASN A 257 -6.70 -15.21 7.80
N PHE A 258 -6.28 -13.96 7.65
CA PHE A 258 -5.21 -13.61 6.73
C PHE A 258 -3.86 -14.19 7.14
N GLY A 259 -3.57 -14.28 8.43
CA GLY A 259 -2.26 -14.74 8.90
C GLY A 259 -1.94 -16.18 8.53
N ASP A 260 -2.93 -17.09 8.64
CA ASP A 260 -2.76 -18.48 8.22
C ASP A 260 -2.61 -18.59 6.70
N TYR A 261 -3.35 -17.76 5.95
CA TYR A 261 -3.23 -17.67 4.50
C TYR A 261 -1.86 -17.14 4.09
N SER A 262 -1.35 -16.09 4.75
CA SER A 262 0.01 -15.56 4.55
C SER A 262 1.08 -16.64 4.73
N ALA A 263 0.98 -17.43 5.80
CA ALA A 263 1.90 -18.55 6.04
C ALA A 263 1.84 -19.60 4.92
N ASN A 264 0.64 -19.90 4.42
CA ASN A 264 0.45 -20.80 3.27
C ASN A 264 1.11 -20.24 2.00
N LEU A 265 0.87 -18.97 1.65
CA LEU A 265 1.48 -18.33 0.50
C LEU A 265 3.01 -18.44 0.55
N PHE A 266 3.63 -18.06 1.67
CA PHE A 266 5.09 -18.14 1.83
C PHE A 266 5.63 -19.57 1.79
N SER A 267 4.80 -20.58 2.10
CA SER A 267 5.21 -21.98 1.99
C SER A 267 5.30 -22.47 0.55
N GLN A 268 4.57 -21.85 -0.37
CA GLN A 268 4.48 -22.22 -1.79
C GLN A 268 5.47 -21.49 -2.68
N TYR A 269 5.98 -20.31 -2.26
CA TYR A 269 6.86 -19.50 -3.06
C TYR A 269 8.33 -19.79 -2.79
N GLY A 270 9.15 -19.65 -3.85
CA GLY A 270 10.62 -19.66 -3.76
C GLY A 270 11.13 -18.47 -2.93
N MET A 271 12.18 -18.71 -2.16
CA MET A 271 12.88 -17.70 -1.37
C MET A 271 14.21 -17.35 -1.99
N TRP A 272 14.63 -16.08 -1.82
CA TRP A 272 15.87 -15.56 -2.41
C TRP A 272 16.79 -14.99 -1.34
N GLY A 273 18.09 -15.10 -1.57
CA GLY A 273 19.12 -14.50 -0.72
C GLY A 273 19.48 -15.34 0.50
N ASP A 274 20.34 -14.76 1.36
CA ASP A 274 20.82 -15.33 2.61
C ASP A 274 20.70 -14.27 3.72
N PRO A 275 19.83 -14.45 4.73
CA PRO A 275 18.86 -15.55 4.87
C PRO A 275 17.76 -15.54 3.78
N PRO A 276 17.19 -16.72 3.45
CA PRO A 276 16.14 -16.81 2.45
C PRO A 276 14.89 -15.99 2.81
N GLY A 277 14.43 -15.13 1.91
CA GLY A 277 13.28 -14.26 2.14
C GLY A 277 12.67 -13.73 0.86
N ARG A 278 11.65 -12.90 1.02
CA ARG A 278 11.01 -12.14 -0.07
C ARG A 278 10.94 -10.68 0.32
N ALA A 279 11.13 -9.80 -0.65
CA ALA A 279 10.79 -8.39 -0.47
C ALA A 279 9.27 -8.22 -0.45
N LEU A 280 8.78 -7.33 0.40
CA LEU A 280 7.39 -6.88 0.42
C LEU A 280 7.35 -5.48 -0.18
N PHE A 281 7.58 -5.42 -1.49
CA PHE A 281 7.70 -4.16 -2.24
C PHE A 281 6.48 -3.26 -2.06
N ASP A 282 5.30 -3.79 -2.32
CA ASP A 282 4.02 -3.08 -2.30
C ASP A 282 3.62 -2.63 -0.90
N MET A 283 3.91 -3.47 0.09
CA MET A 283 3.67 -3.14 1.49
C MET A 283 4.46 -1.91 1.92
N ALA A 284 5.69 -1.73 1.41
CA ALA A 284 6.49 -0.53 1.67
C ALA A 284 5.85 0.73 1.09
N ALA A 285 5.17 0.64 -0.07
CA ALA A 285 4.43 1.76 -0.63
C ALA A 285 3.23 2.17 0.25
N VAL A 286 2.50 1.21 0.81
CA VAL A 286 1.45 1.49 1.81
C VAL A 286 2.06 2.15 3.05
N ALA A 287 3.20 1.64 3.54
CA ALA A 287 3.85 2.13 4.74
C ALA A 287 4.25 3.62 4.64
N ILE A 288 4.85 4.05 3.53
CA ILE A 288 5.27 5.45 3.37
C ILE A 288 4.08 6.40 3.19
N VAL A 289 2.95 5.93 2.69
CA VAL A 289 1.72 6.72 2.68
C VAL A 289 1.16 6.85 4.10
N LYS A 290 1.29 5.81 4.92
CA LYS A 290 0.91 5.82 6.35
C LYS A 290 1.80 6.74 7.16
N ASN A 291 3.11 6.67 6.95
CA ASN A 291 4.10 7.50 7.63
C ASN A 291 5.25 7.91 6.69
N HIS A 292 5.23 9.15 6.25
CA HIS A 292 6.23 9.70 5.34
C HIS A 292 7.67 9.70 5.92
N GLY A 293 7.83 9.58 7.22
CA GLY A 293 9.14 9.54 7.87
C GLY A 293 9.90 8.22 7.68
N TRP A 294 9.30 7.22 7.05
CA TRP A 294 9.95 5.92 6.82
C TRP A 294 10.68 5.80 5.48
N ALA A 295 10.80 6.88 4.73
CA ALA A 295 11.68 6.94 3.56
C ALA A 295 12.10 8.38 3.26
N GLU A 296 13.16 8.53 2.50
CA GLU A 296 13.58 9.82 1.98
C GLU A 296 12.91 10.14 0.64
N THR A 297 12.76 11.42 0.36
CA THR A 297 12.20 11.88 -0.92
C THR A 297 13.17 12.80 -1.64
N ARG A 298 13.14 12.70 -2.97
CA ARG A 298 13.88 13.59 -3.86
C ARG A 298 12.99 14.04 -5.01
N GLU A 299 12.89 15.35 -5.21
CA GLU A 299 12.17 15.93 -6.34
C GLU A 299 13.11 16.04 -7.55
N ILE A 300 12.65 15.59 -8.71
CA ILE A 300 13.41 15.65 -9.97
C ILE A 300 12.54 16.20 -11.10
N PRO A 301 13.15 16.83 -12.14
CA PRO A 301 12.46 17.05 -13.40
C PRO A 301 11.97 15.71 -13.97
N ALA A 302 10.71 15.64 -14.40
CA ALA A 302 10.15 14.40 -14.93
C ALA A 302 10.97 13.90 -16.13
N PRO A 303 11.60 12.71 -16.05
CA PRO A 303 12.33 12.09 -17.13
C PRO A 303 11.36 11.47 -18.15
N VAL A 304 11.87 10.80 -19.16
CA VAL A 304 11.10 9.91 -20.03
C VAL A 304 11.83 8.58 -20.14
N TYR A 305 11.08 7.48 -20.24
CA TYR A 305 11.65 6.15 -20.47
C TYR A 305 11.52 5.79 -21.94
N MET A 306 12.65 5.61 -22.63
CA MET A 306 12.69 5.25 -24.04
C MET A 306 13.95 4.45 -24.38
N ASN A 307 13.83 3.55 -25.35
CA ASN A 307 14.93 2.67 -25.75
C ASN A 307 15.57 1.94 -24.54
N GLU A 308 14.70 1.37 -23.68
CA GLU A 308 15.09 0.59 -22.49
C GLU A 308 15.96 1.36 -21.49
N LYS A 309 15.82 2.67 -21.38
CA LYS A 309 16.53 3.51 -20.41
C LYS A 309 15.81 4.80 -20.07
N TRP A 310 16.13 5.31 -18.91
CA TRP A 310 15.70 6.64 -18.49
C TRP A 310 16.52 7.73 -19.18
N VAL A 311 15.82 8.71 -19.71
CA VAL A 311 16.41 9.91 -20.33
C VAL A 311 16.03 11.14 -19.51
N GLU A 312 17.03 11.72 -18.87
CA GLU A 312 16.86 12.92 -18.05
C GLU A 312 16.48 14.15 -18.90
N ARG A 313 15.51 14.92 -18.40
CA ARG A 313 15.06 16.16 -19.03
C ARG A 313 15.24 17.32 -18.05
N LEU A 314 16.50 17.70 -17.79
CA LEU A 314 16.90 18.64 -16.73
C LEU A 314 16.17 19.99 -16.76
N ASN A 315 15.73 20.45 -17.92
CA ASN A 315 14.97 21.70 -18.10
C ASN A 315 13.45 21.49 -18.12
N ASN A 316 12.97 20.27 -17.87
CA ASN A 316 11.53 20.01 -17.79
C ASN A 316 10.94 20.73 -16.57
N PRO A 317 9.96 21.64 -16.75
CA PRO A 317 9.29 22.30 -15.62
C PRO A 317 8.47 21.34 -14.78
N ARG A 318 8.00 20.24 -15.37
CA ARG A 318 7.28 19.18 -14.69
C ARG A 318 8.20 18.47 -13.69
N LYS A 319 7.76 18.37 -12.44
CA LYS A 319 8.49 17.69 -11.37
C LYS A 319 7.74 16.43 -10.93
N ILE A 320 8.51 15.44 -10.52
CA ILE A 320 8.01 14.23 -9.84
C ILE A 320 8.83 13.98 -8.58
N THR A 321 8.28 13.16 -7.68
CA THR A 321 8.97 12.77 -6.44
C THR A 321 9.46 11.33 -6.57
N ILE A 322 10.70 11.11 -6.14
CA ILE A 322 11.29 9.76 -6.01
C ILE A 322 11.39 9.44 -4.53
N TRP A 323 10.85 8.28 -4.13
CA TRP A 323 10.99 7.73 -2.80
C TRP A 323 12.14 6.72 -2.78
N GLU A 324 13.04 6.86 -1.80
CA GLU A 324 14.25 6.06 -1.67
C GLU A 324 14.69 5.98 -0.19
N TRP A 325 15.63 5.08 0.14
CA TRP A 325 16.20 4.91 1.50
C TRP A 325 15.14 4.64 2.57
N PHE A 326 14.51 3.49 2.45
CA PHE A 326 13.42 3.06 3.33
C PHE A 326 13.92 2.63 4.71
N ASP A 327 13.25 3.08 5.77
CA ASP A 327 13.45 2.57 7.14
C ASP A 327 12.87 1.15 7.26
N ILE A 328 13.68 0.17 6.90
CA ILE A 328 13.30 -1.24 6.89
C ILE A 328 12.77 -1.69 8.26
N TYR A 329 13.42 -1.27 9.34
CA TYR A 329 13.04 -1.67 10.70
C TYR A 329 11.72 -1.03 11.12
N GLY A 330 11.55 0.26 10.87
CA GLY A 330 10.31 0.98 11.16
C GLY A 330 9.13 0.38 10.41
N ILE A 331 9.28 0.16 9.11
CA ILE A 331 8.26 -0.43 8.23
C ILE A 331 7.89 -1.85 8.67
N MET A 332 8.88 -2.74 8.82
CA MET A 332 8.62 -4.13 9.20
C MET A 332 8.06 -4.28 10.61
N ASN A 333 8.51 -3.44 11.54
CA ASN A 333 7.95 -3.42 12.89
C ASN A 333 6.48 -2.99 12.88
N ASP A 334 6.16 -1.91 12.16
CA ASP A 334 4.78 -1.44 12.07
C ASP A 334 3.86 -2.44 11.35
N PHE A 335 4.37 -3.10 10.31
CA PHE A 335 3.64 -4.19 9.65
C PHE A 335 3.22 -5.27 10.66
N PHE A 336 4.16 -5.82 11.41
CA PHE A 336 3.85 -6.87 12.36
C PHE A 336 2.99 -6.39 13.54
N VAL A 337 3.21 -5.17 14.05
CA VAL A 337 2.35 -4.57 15.09
C VAL A 337 0.93 -4.40 14.56
N THR A 338 0.77 -3.99 13.30
CA THR A 338 -0.55 -3.87 12.66
C THR A 338 -1.23 -5.24 12.51
N MET A 339 -0.47 -6.31 12.21
CA MET A 339 -1.03 -7.67 12.18
C MET A 339 -1.46 -8.17 13.57
N ASP A 340 -0.73 -7.75 14.63
CA ASP A 340 -1.01 -8.10 16.02
C ASP A 340 -2.22 -7.34 16.59
N ASP A 341 -2.34 -6.04 16.31
CA ASP A 341 -3.38 -5.13 16.83
C ASP A 341 -4.06 -4.35 15.70
N TYR A 342 -4.67 -5.09 14.79
CA TYR A 342 -5.31 -4.51 13.61
C TYR A 342 -6.48 -3.58 13.96
N LYS A 343 -6.62 -2.53 13.16
CA LYS A 343 -7.81 -1.67 13.13
C LYS A 343 -8.42 -1.77 11.74
N LEU A 344 -9.54 -2.49 11.65
CA LEU A 344 -10.20 -2.63 10.35
C LEU A 344 -10.61 -1.26 9.79
N VAL A 345 -10.40 -1.07 8.50
CA VAL A 345 -10.99 0.07 7.78
C VAL A 345 -12.51 -0.02 7.86
N LYS A 346 -13.18 1.12 7.94
CA LYS A 346 -14.63 1.14 7.97
C LYS A 346 -15.19 0.84 6.58
N ALA A 347 -16.13 -0.08 6.52
CA ALA A 347 -16.99 -0.27 5.37
C ALA A 347 -17.88 0.98 5.15
N LYS A 348 -18.24 1.26 3.89
CA LYS A 348 -19.19 2.35 3.54
C LYS A 348 -20.60 1.97 3.90
#